data_9b39a7e17ee6f82a61f91066ca186f39
#
_entry.id   9b39a7e17ee6f82a61f91066ca186f39
#
_cell.length_a   1.000
_cell.length_b   1.000
_cell.length_c   1.000
_cell.angle_alpha   90.00
_cell.angle_beta   90.00
_cell.angle_gamma   90.00
#
_symmetry.space_group_name_H-M   'P 1'
#
loop_
_entity.id
_entity.type
_entity.pdbx_description
1 polymer ?
#
loop_
_entity_poly.entity_id
_entity_poly.type
_entity_poly.pdbx_seq_one_letter_code
_entity_poly.pdbx_strand_id
1 'polypeptide(L)'
;YKRQTLNDTTGNISAVVFPRDESLDKLRALSDGDLVAAEGTVGYNQFAGGLQIMVRSLWKAEIDFDGIVKSVPQKKENSDYVLVYPEKFVEEEQTDMFSDPTAVNAYLKGKTFVVFDTETTGTDTSKDKIVEISAAKIVDGKIVETWSSMCNPGIHIPEATTAIHGIRDEDVAEKPSFAEILPDFYKFTRGTVMVGHNVDFDYKMLLSNGRDSGYVFDNELLDTYAMARKYLVGKTKNFKLGSISEALGIDLTNAHRALFDSLATAKCFIKMSKFLSSK
;
A
#
# COMPACT_ATOMS: atom_id res chain seq x y z
N TYR A 1 -9.50 -24.98 -9.03
CA TYR A 1 -9.32 -24.44 -7.69
C TYR A 1 -10.64 -24.41 -6.94
N LYS A 2 -10.60 -24.48 -5.61
CA LYS A 2 -11.75 -24.21 -4.75
C LYS A 2 -11.52 -22.94 -3.96
N ARG A 3 -12.54 -22.09 -3.84
CA ARG A 3 -12.54 -20.91 -2.99
C ARG A 3 -13.43 -21.18 -1.78
N GLN A 4 -12.95 -20.86 -0.61
CA GLN A 4 -13.62 -20.95 0.68
C GLN A 4 -13.46 -19.63 1.43
N THR A 5 -14.31 -19.39 2.40
CA THR A 5 -14.13 -18.32 3.37
C THR A 5 -13.75 -18.94 4.70
N LEU A 6 -12.63 -18.54 5.26
CA LEU A 6 -12.20 -18.91 6.61
C LEU A 6 -12.56 -17.78 7.56
N ASN A 7 -13.08 -18.12 8.73
CA ASN A 7 -13.43 -17.20 9.80
C ASN A 7 -12.69 -17.64 11.07
N ASP A 8 -12.02 -16.71 11.72
CA ASP A 8 -11.30 -16.94 12.98
C ASP A 8 -11.97 -16.25 14.19
N THR A 9 -13.25 -15.86 14.04
CA THR A 9 -14.03 -15.08 15.02
C THR A 9 -13.63 -13.60 15.13
N THR A 10 -12.52 -13.18 14.51
CA THR A 10 -12.09 -11.77 14.43
C THR A 10 -12.37 -11.17 13.06
N GLY A 11 -12.44 -12.01 12.04
CA GLY A 11 -12.72 -11.59 10.66
C GLY A 11 -12.79 -12.76 9.68
N ASN A 12 -13.01 -12.42 8.42
CA ASN A 12 -13.09 -13.34 7.32
C ASN A 12 -11.90 -13.16 6.38
N ILE A 13 -11.31 -14.26 5.92
CA ILE A 13 -10.32 -14.27 4.86
C ILE A 13 -10.72 -15.23 3.75
N SER A 14 -10.58 -14.82 2.49
CA SER A 14 -10.79 -15.71 1.35
C SER A 14 -9.62 -16.68 1.26
N ALA A 15 -9.92 -17.98 1.20
CA ALA A 15 -8.94 -19.05 1.04
C ALA A 15 -9.07 -19.67 -0.35
N VAL A 16 -7.95 -19.82 -1.06
CA VAL A 16 -7.88 -20.47 -2.36
C VAL A 16 -7.00 -21.71 -2.26
N VAL A 17 -7.57 -22.85 -2.61
CA VAL A 17 -6.89 -24.13 -2.57
C VAL A 17 -6.73 -24.63 -4.01
N PHE A 18 -5.50 -25.04 -4.36
CA PHE A 18 -5.19 -25.79 -5.58
C PHE A 18 -4.93 -27.24 -5.18
N PRO A 19 -5.99 -28.09 -5.16
CA PRO A 19 -5.84 -29.44 -4.66
C PRO A 19 -4.95 -30.28 -5.61
N ARG A 20 -4.02 -31.03 -5.03
CA ARG A 20 -3.38 -32.17 -5.67
C ARG A 20 -4.20 -33.41 -5.36
N ASP A 21 -4.09 -34.47 -6.15
CA ASP A 21 -4.95 -35.65 -6.04
C ASP A 21 -5.04 -36.22 -4.61
N GLU A 22 -3.94 -36.26 -3.89
CA GLU A 22 -3.88 -36.74 -2.48
C GLU A 22 -4.61 -35.83 -1.46
N SER A 23 -4.84 -34.57 -1.79
CA SER A 23 -5.50 -33.59 -0.91
C SER A 23 -7.00 -33.43 -1.20
N LEU A 24 -7.48 -33.92 -2.34
CA LEU A 24 -8.87 -33.78 -2.77
C LEU A 24 -9.87 -34.48 -1.81
N ASP A 25 -9.54 -35.66 -1.33
CA ASP A 25 -10.45 -36.42 -0.45
C ASP A 25 -10.54 -35.77 0.95
N LYS A 26 -9.43 -35.20 1.44
CA LYS A 26 -9.43 -34.41 2.67
C LYS A 26 -10.28 -33.15 2.56
N LEU A 27 -10.23 -32.47 1.40
CA LEU A 27 -11.06 -31.30 1.14
C LEU A 27 -12.54 -31.64 0.97
N ARG A 28 -12.87 -32.80 0.44
CA ARG A 28 -14.25 -33.28 0.28
C ARG A 28 -14.89 -33.68 1.61
N ALA A 29 -14.06 -34.07 2.58
CA ALA A 29 -14.50 -34.45 3.92
C ALA A 29 -14.82 -33.25 4.83
N LEU A 30 -14.54 -32.01 4.39
CA LEU A 30 -14.83 -30.80 5.13
C LEU A 30 -16.25 -30.29 4.81
N SER A 31 -16.96 -29.87 5.84
CA SER A 31 -18.28 -29.26 5.79
C SER A 31 -18.24 -27.81 6.27
N ASP A 32 -19.27 -27.04 5.93
CA ASP A 32 -19.43 -25.69 6.46
C ASP A 32 -19.56 -25.74 7.99
N GLY A 33 -18.78 -24.90 8.66
CA GLY A 33 -18.69 -24.86 10.12
C GLY A 33 -17.63 -25.78 10.73
N ASP A 34 -16.93 -26.58 9.93
CA ASP A 34 -15.81 -27.36 10.43
C ASP A 34 -14.65 -26.46 10.87
N LEU A 35 -14.08 -26.80 12.03
CA LEU A 35 -12.84 -26.19 12.49
C LEU A 35 -11.67 -26.74 11.68
N VAL A 36 -10.91 -25.84 11.09
CA VAL A 36 -9.80 -26.20 10.21
C VAL A 36 -8.53 -25.43 10.57
N ALA A 37 -7.40 -26.11 10.42
CA ALA A 37 -6.10 -25.46 10.38
C ALA A 37 -5.67 -25.34 8.91
N ALA A 38 -5.19 -24.17 8.53
CA ALA A 38 -4.74 -23.87 7.18
C ALA A 38 -3.31 -23.31 7.21
N GLU A 39 -2.46 -23.87 6.38
CA GLU A 39 -1.11 -23.36 6.14
C GLU A 39 -1.03 -22.85 4.71
N GLY A 40 -0.49 -21.63 4.54
CA GLY A 40 -0.41 -21.03 3.22
C GLY A 40 0.28 -19.68 3.24
N THR A 41 0.23 -18.99 2.10
CA THR A 41 0.77 -17.65 1.94
C THR A 41 -0.38 -16.67 1.83
N VAL A 42 -0.36 -15.64 2.66
CA VAL A 42 -1.33 -14.53 2.57
C VAL A 42 -0.84 -13.55 1.50
N GLY A 43 -1.74 -13.12 0.63
CA GLY A 43 -1.49 -12.13 -0.40
C GLY A 43 -2.74 -11.33 -0.71
N TYR A 44 -2.57 -10.16 -1.32
CA TYR A 44 -3.69 -9.34 -1.76
C TYR A 44 -4.20 -9.81 -3.11
N ASN A 45 -5.52 -9.99 -3.23
CA ASN A 45 -6.17 -10.35 -4.48
C ASN A 45 -6.74 -9.10 -5.16
N GLN A 46 -6.05 -8.60 -6.17
CA GLN A 46 -6.44 -7.41 -6.93
C GLN A 46 -7.82 -7.54 -7.61
N PHE A 47 -8.23 -8.76 -7.95
CA PHE A 47 -9.52 -8.99 -8.63
C PHE A 47 -10.71 -9.08 -7.65
N ALA A 48 -10.43 -9.48 -6.41
CA ALA A 48 -11.44 -9.61 -5.37
C ALA A 48 -11.43 -8.44 -4.37
N GLY A 49 -10.43 -7.56 -4.44
CA GLY A 49 -10.32 -6.36 -3.61
C GLY A 49 -10.05 -6.66 -2.13
N GLY A 50 -9.26 -7.71 -1.81
CA GLY A 50 -9.01 -8.06 -0.42
C GLY A 50 -7.89 -9.08 -0.20
N LEU A 51 -7.53 -9.29 1.05
CA LEU A 51 -6.58 -10.31 1.43
C LEU A 51 -7.15 -11.70 1.15
N GLN A 52 -6.29 -12.59 0.66
CA GLN A 52 -6.59 -14.00 0.52
C GLN A 52 -5.42 -14.86 0.99
N ILE A 53 -5.70 -16.04 1.47
CA ILE A 53 -4.71 -17.06 1.74
C ILE A 53 -4.63 -18.06 0.58
N MET A 54 -3.45 -18.22 0.01
CA MET A 54 -3.13 -19.29 -0.93
C MET A 54 -2.75 -20.51 -0.09
N VAL A 55 -3.72 -21.39 0.11
CA VAL A 55 -3.60 -22.53 1.02
C VAL A 55 -2.72 -23.61 0.39
N ARG A 56 -1.68 -24.01 1.10
CA ARG A 56 -0.81 -25.14 0.76
C ARG A 56 -1.33 -26.43 1.38
N SER A 57 -1.76 -26.36 2.63
CA SER A 57 -2.28 -27.48 3.39
C SER A 57 -3.51 -27.05 4.19
N LEU A 58 -4.52 -27.92 4.26
CA LEU A 58 -5.76 -27.70 5.00
C LEU A 58 -6.18 -29.03 5.64
N TRP A 59 -6.48 -29.00 6.93
CA TRP A 59 -6.94 -30.18 7.66
C TRP A 59 -7.93 -29.81 8.76
N LYS A 60 -8.77 -30.77 9.12
CA LYS A 60 -9.68 -30.63 10.26
C LYS A 60 -8.86 -30.56 11.55
N ALA A 61 -9.16 -29.59 12.40
CA ALA A 61 -8.44 -29.36 13.65
C ALA A 61 -9.42 -29.39 14.83
N GLU A 62 -8.97 -29.97 15.94
CA GLU A 62 -9.62 -29.77 17.24
C GLU A 62 -8.96 -28.57 17.89
N ILE A 63 -9.72 -27.49 18.06
CA ILE A 63 -9.22 -26.24 18.63
C ILE A 63 -10.01 -25.95 19.89
N ASP A 64 -9.31 -25.83 21.00
CA ASP A 64 -9.88 -25.30 22.24
C ASP A 64 -9.93 -23.76 22.12
N PHE A 65 -11.09 -23.22 21.78
CA PHE A 65 -11.29 -21.78 21.63
C PHE A 65 -11.20 -21.02 22.95
N ASP A 66 -11.48 -21.67 24.09
CA ASP A 66 -11.45 -21.01 25.41
C ASP A 66 -9.99 -20.80 25.87
N GLY A 67 -9.06 -21.64 25.36
CA GLY A 67 -7.62 -21.51 25.62
C GLY A 67 -6.88 -20.57 24.67
N ILE A 68 -7.51 -20.10 23.60
CA ILE A 68 -6.87 -19.18 22.63
C ILE A 68 -6.90 -17.76 23.22
N VAL A 69 -5.74 -17.33 23.71
CA VAL A 69 -5.54 -15.91 24.00
C VAL A 69 -5.52 -15.17 22.66
N LYS A 70 -6.62 -14.51 22.32
CA LYS A 70 -6.72 -13.67 21.13
C LYS A 70 -5.81 -12.46 21.34
N SER A 71 -4.55 -12.59 20.95
CA SER A 71 -3.70 -11.43 20.78
C SER A 71 -4.07 -10.74 19.47
N VAL A 72 -5.17 -9.99 19.49
CA VAL A 72 -5.38 -8.97 18.46
C VAL A 72 -4.22 -8.00 18.65
N PRO A 73 -3.39 -7.75 17.62
CA PRO A 73 -2.39 -6.71 17.72
C PRO A 73 -3.09 -5.43 18.17
N GLN A 74 -2.79 -4.94 19.39
CA GLN A 74 -3.41 -3.72 19.85
C GLN A 74 -2.93 -2.59 18.93
N LYS A 75 -3.87 -1.93 18.27
CA LYS A 75 -3.57 -0.69 17.53
C LYS A 75 -2.96 0.28 18.52
N LYS A 76 -1.68 0.56 18.37
CA LYS A 76 -1.01 1.62 19.10
C LYS A 76 -1.39 2.93 18.43
N GLU A 77 -2.03 3.81 19.18
CA GLU A 77 -2.36 5.15 18.69
C GLU A 77 -1.49 6.17 19.40
N ASN A 78 -0.77 6.96 18.65
CA ASN A 78 -0.12 8.15 19.18
C ASN A 78 -1.14 9.30 19.20
N SER A 79 -1.17 10.04 20.32
CA SER A 79 -2.02 11.24 20.44
C SER A 79 -1.56 12.34 19.48
N ASP A 80 -0.26 12.40 19.17
CA ASP A 80 0.36 13.36 18.25
C ASP A 80 1.51 12.73 17.47
N TYR A 81 2.04 13.45 16.46
CA TYR A 81 3.29 13.10 15.78
C TYR A 81 4.45 13.25 16.75
N VAL A 82 5.44 12.36 16.63
CA VAL A 82 6.57 12.29 17.58
C VAL A 82 7.87 12.70 16.91
N LEU A 83 8.18 12.11 15.75
CA LEU A 83 9.45 12.32 15.05
C LEU A 83 9.27 13.04 13.71
N VAL A 84 8.24 12.68 12.96
CA VAL A 84 8.03 13.18 11.60
C VAL A 84 6.65 13.83 11.51
N TYR A 85 6.65 15.13 11.33
CA TYR A 85 5.44 15.93 11.23
C TYR A 85 5.06 16.14 9.76
N PRO A 86 3.76 16.12 9.41
CA PRO A 86 3.34 16.48 8.07
C PRO A 86 3.61 17.96 7.80
N GLU A 87 3.95 18.25 6.55
CA GLU A 87 4.15 19.59 6.05
C GLU A 87 2.96 20.01 5.19
N LYS A 88 2.54 21.27 5.32
CA LYS A 88 1.52 21.81 4.43
C LYS A 88 2.04 21.86 3.01
N PHE A 89 1.29 21.31 2.08
CA PHE A 89 1.59 21.41 0.66
C PHE A 89 0.92 22.65 0.07
N VAL A 90 1.75 23.52 -0.52
CA VAL A 90 1.26 24.69 -1.27
C VAL A 90 1.63 24.44 -2.71
N GLU A 91 0.64 24.15 -3.54
CA GLU A 91 0.84 24.08 -4.98
C GLU A 91 1.11 25.48 -5.50
N GLU A 92 2.26 25.74 -6.15
CA GLU A 92 2.44 26.95 -6.93
C GLU A 92 1.38 26.97 -8.03
N GLU A 93 0.47 27.93 -7.97
CA GLU A 93 -0.66 28.03 -8.90
C GLU A 93 -0.15 28.17 -10.36
N GLN A 94 0.00 27.04 -11.04
CA GLN A 94 -0.11 27.04 -12.49
C GLN A 94 -1.61 27.20 -12.80
N THR A 95 -2.05 28.46 -12.87
CA THR A 95 -3.40 28.78 -13.31
C THR A 95 -3.56 28.38 -14.76
N ASP A 96 -4.09 27.17 -14.96
CA ASP A 96 -4.72 26.85 -16.23
C ASP A 96 -5.97 27.74 -16.34
N MET A 97 -5.85 28.80 -17.11
CA MET A 97 -6.90 29.85 -17.29
C MET A 97 -8.25 29.30 -17.77
N PHE A 98 -8.33 28.02 -18.10
CA PHE A 98 -9.52 27.37 -18.65
C PHE A 98 -10.06 26.24 -17.74
N SER A 99 -9.42 25.93 -16.64
CA SER A 99 -9.94 24.97 -15.65
C SER A 99 -10.73 25.69 -14.58
N ASP A 100 -11.97 25.27 -14.34
CA ASP A 100 -12.74 25.72 -13.18
C ASP A 100 -12.10 25.16 -11.91
N PRO A 101 -11.40 25.98 -11.10
CA PRO A 101 -10.73 25.49 -9.90
C PRO A 101 -11.71 25.03 -8.82
N THR A 102 -13.03 25.23 -9.03
CA THR A 102 -14.09 24.84 -8.09
C THR A 102 -14.73 23.49 -8.44
N ALA A 103 -14.47 22.95 -9.63
CA ALA A 103 -15.04 21.68 -10.07
C ALA A 103 -14.31 20.48 -9.46
N VAL A 104 -14.55 20.25 -8.18
CA VAL A 104 -14.08 19.00 -7.53
C VAL A 104 -14.73 17.81 -8.19
N ASN A 105 -13.92 16.85 -8.64
CA ASN A 105 -14.41 15.60 -9.18
C ASN A 105 -15.31 14.89 -8.15
N ALA A 106 -16.51 14.49 -8.58
CA ALA A 106 -17.51 13.86 -7.72
C ALA A 106 -16.97 12.62 -6.97
N TYR A 107 -16.04 11.88 -7.56
CA TYR A 107 -15.42 10.72 -6.90
C TYR A 107 -14.55 11.11 -5.71
N LEU A 108 -13.89 12.26 -5.76
CA LEU A 108 -12.95 12.73 -4.74
C LEU A 108 -13.64 13.56 -3.63
N LYS A 109 -14.84 14.04 -3.92
CA LYS A 109 -15.58 14.93 -2.99
C LYS A 109 -15.91 14.22 -1.68
N GLY A 110 -15.60 14.84 -0.55
CA GLY A 110 -15.84 14.33 0.79
C GLY A 110 -14.95 13.15 1.18
N LYS A 111 -13.88 12.86 0.42
CA LYS A 111 -12.99 11.75 0.67
C LYS A 111 -11.55 12.22 0.91
N THR A 112 -10.85 11.44 1.70
CA THR A 112 -9.43 11.62 1.98
C THR A 112 -8.65 10.42 1.44
N PHE A 113 -7.62 10.70 0.66
CA PHE A 113 -6.68 9.71 0.15
C PHE A 113 -5.28 10.05 0.61
N VAL A 114 -4.45 9.03 0.80
CA VAL A 114 -3.01 9.19 1.00
C VAL A 114 -2.29 8.42 -0.09
N VAL A 115 -1.58 9.14 -0.92
CA VAL A 115 -0.72 8.56 -1.95
C VAL A 115 0.66 8.39 -1.37
N PHE A 116 1.24 7.20 -1.46
CA PHE A 116 2.54 6.90 -0.86
C PHE A 116 3.44 6.14 -1.82
N ASP A 117 4.73 6.21 -1.55
CA ASP A 117 5.81 5.60 -2.32
C ASP A 117 6.97 5.26 -1.40
N THR A 118 7.76 4.23 -1.71
CA THR A 118 8.89 3.77 -0.92
C THR A 118 10.13 3.54 -1.76
N GLU A 119 11.30 3.99 -1.27
CA GLU A 119 12.59 3.53 -1.75
C GLU A 119 13.15 2.46 -0.82
N THR A 120 13.81 1.45 -1.38
CA THR A 120 14.14 0.23 -0.66
C THR A 120 15.55 -0.28 -0.98
N THR A 121 16.09 -1.16 -0.12
CA THR A 121 17.38 -1.84 -0.37
C THR A 121 17.30 -2.88 -1.48
N GLY A 122 16.10 -3.21 -1.96
CA GLY A 122 15.89 -4.20 -3.03
C GLY A 122 14.41 -4.53 -3.23
N THR A 123 14.12 -5.56 -4.00
CA THR A 123 12.76 -5.91 -4.42
C THR A 123 12.16 -7.13 -3.69
N ASP A 124 12.91 -7.81 -2.84
CA ASP A 124 12.42 -8.93 -2.03
C ASP A 124 11.72 -8.40 -0.76
N THR A 125 10.41 -8.24 -0.83
CA THR A 125 9.60 -7.70 0.26
C THR A 125 9.69 -8.49 1.58
N SER A 126 10.29 -9.66 1.57
CA SER A 126 10.50 -10.48 2.79
C SER A 126 11.82 -10.18 3.51
N LYS A 127 12.79 -9.57 2.84
CA LYS A 127 14.16 -9.36 3.34
C LYS A 127 14.59 -7.90 3.26
N ASP A 128 14.21 -7.23 2.16
CA ASP A 128 14.65 -5.88 1.92
C ASP A 128 13.98 -4.87 2.85
N LYS A 129 14.64 -3.73 3.01
CA LYS A 129 14.27 -2.70 3.97
C LYS A 129 13.90 -1.40 3.26
N ILE A 130 12.98 -0.65 3.87
CA ILE A 130 12.65 0.71 3.45
C ILE A 130 13.81 1.64 3.85
N VAL A 131 14.25 2.47 2.92
CA VAL A 131 15.27 3.51 3.12
C VAL A 131 14.70 4.92 3.03
N GLU A 132 13.61 5.10 2.30
CA GLU A 132 12.82 6.33 2.27
C GLU A 132 11.34 5.95 2.10
N ILE A 133 10.46 6.68 2.78
CA ILE A 133 9.02 6.57 2.60
C ILE A 133 8.42 7.96 2.59
N SER A 134 7.50 8.21 1.68
CA SER A 134 6.80 9.49 1.63
C SER A 134 5.33 9.32 1.25
N ALA A 135 4.56 10.34 1.55
CA ALA A 135 3.15 10.36 1.26
C ALA A 135 2.63 11.78 0.99
N ALA A 136 1.61 11.86 0.14
CA ALA A 136 0.85 13.07 -0.14
C ALA A 136 -0.62 12.85 0.21
N LYS A 137 -1.19 13.71 1.05
CA LYS A 137 -2.59 13.64 1.46
C LYS A 137 -3.45 14.49 0.54
N ILE A 138 -4.50 13.86 0.01
CA ILE A 138 -5.48 14.49 -0.86
C ILE A 138 -6.79 14.60 -0.09
N VAL A 139 -7.34 15.82 0.00
CA VAL A 139 -8.66 16.11 0.55
C VAL A 139 -9.46 16.87 -0.51
N ASP A 140 -10.65 16.39 -0.82
CA ASP A 140 -11.51 17.03 -1.84
C ASP A 140 -10.79 17.30 -3.17
N GLY A 141 -9.93 16.38 -3.59
CA GLY A 141 -9.20 16.45 -4.85
C GLY A 141 -8.01 17.41 -4.87
N LYS A 142 -7.61 17.96 -3.74
CA LYS A 142 -6.42 18.83 -3.60
C LYS A 142 -5.39 18.16 -2.71
N ILE A 143 -4.12 18.24 -3.08
CA ILE A 143 -3.03 17.84 -2.20
C ILE A 143 -2.92 18.91 -1.12
N VAL A 144 -3.00 18.53 0.15
CA VAL A 144 -3.04 19.46 1.29
C VAL A 144 -1.83 19.35 2.20
N GLU A 145 -1.27 18.15 2.32
CA GLU A 145 -0.14 17.86 3.18
C GLU A 145 0.78 16.83 2.53
N THR A 146 2.05 16.89 2.86
CA THR A 146 3.03 15.85 2.58
C THR A 146 3.63 15.32 3.88
N TRP A 147 4.10 14.09 3.84
CA TRP A 147 4.83 13.45 4.92
C TRP A 147 5.99 12.68 4.30
N SER A 148 7.21 12.82 4.79
CA SER A 148 8.37 12.14 4.22
C SER A 148 9.44 11.90 5.26
N SER A 149 10.09 10.74 5.20
CA SER A 149 11.25 10.43 6.01
C SER A 149 12.20 9.45 5.32
N MET A 150 13.48 9.71 5.42
CA MET A 150 14.50 8.68 5.24
C MET A 150 14.56 7.81 6.50
N CYS A 151 14.93 6.53 6.33
CA CYS A 151 15.11 5.58 7.42
C CYS A 151 16.45 4.88 7.31
N ASN A 152 17.06 4.64 8.47
CA ASN A 152 18.18 3.72 8.56
C ASN A 152 17.68 2.28 8.43
N PRO A 153 18.04 1.54 7.36
CA PRO A 153 17.57 0.18 7.14
C PRO A 153 18.23 -0.84 8.08
N GLY A 154 19.31 -0.47 8.77
CA GLY A 154 20.12 -1.38 9.58
C GLY A 154 20.92 -2.43 8.80
N ILE A 155 20.90 -2.35 7.47
CA ILE A 155 21.64 -3.20 6.54
C ILE A 155 22.25 -2.33 5.43
N HIS A 156 23.27 -2.87 4.75
CA HIS A 156 23.90 -2.20 3.62
C HIS A 156 22.92 -1.98 2.44
N ILE A 157 22.95 -0.80 1.85
CA ILE A 157 22.18 -0.43 0.66
C ILE A 157 23.00 -0.83 -0.57
N PRO A 158 22.53 -1.79 -1.40
CA PRO A 158 23.27 -2.23 -2.57
C PRO A 158 23.47 -1.11 -3.60
N GLU A 159 24.65 -1.09 -4.24
CA GLU A 159 24.96 -0.10 -5.29
C GLU A 159 23.93 -0.06 -6.41
N ALA A 160 23.31 -1.22 -6.73
CA ALA A 160 22.29 -1.34 -7.75
C ALA A 160 21.03 -0.52 -7.42
N THR A 161 20.62 -0.47 -6.15
CA THR A 161 19.48 0.34 -5.69
C THR A 161 19.87 1.79 -5.49
N THR A 162 21.08 2.05 -4.95
CA THR A 162 21.65 3.41 -4.90
C THR A 162 21.72 4.05 -6.28
N ALA A 163 22.06 3.30 -7.33
CA ALA A 163 22.05 3.80 -8.71
C ALA A 163 20.66 4.24 -9.20
N ILE A 164 19.56 3.77 -8.56
CA ILE A 164 18.18 4.11 -8.88
C ILE A 164 17.74 5.35 -8.11
N HIS A 165 17.78 5.31 -6.77
CA HIS A 165 17.21 6.36 -5.90
C HIS A 165 18.24 7.33 -5.33
N GLY A 166 19.54 7.06 -5.54
CA GLY A 166 20.65 7.96 -5.10
C GLY A 166 20.98 7.92 -3.62
N ILE A 167 20.24 7.15 -2.80
CA ILE A 167 20.45 7.08 -1.34
C ILE A 167 21.57 6.09 -1.04
N ARG A 168 22.50 6.48 -0.15
CA ARG A 168 23.65 5.70 0.28
C ARG A 168 23.58 5.41 1.78
N ASP A 169 24.39 4.48 2.25
CA ASP A 169 24.52 4.17 3.68
C ASP A 169 24.80 5.41 4.54
N GLU A 170 25.65 6.30 4.04
CA GLU A 170 26.03 7.56 4.73
C GLU A 170 24.86 8.53 4.89
N ASP A 171 23.90 8.55 3.94
CA ASP A 171 22.74 9.45 3.97
C ASP A 171 21.72 9.04 5.05
N VAL A 172 21.71 7.77 5.42
CA VAL A 172 20.74 7.19 6.36
C VAL A 172 21.34 6.76 7.69
N ALA A 173 22.67 6.85 7.86
CA ALA A 173 23.35 6.37 9.05
C ALA A 173 22.80 6.96 10.36
N GLU A 174 22.50 8.26 10.37
CA GLU A 174 21.96 9.00 11.53
C GLU A 174 20.43 9.18 11.46
N LYS A 175 19.74 8.51 10.53
CA LYS A 175 18.28 8.59 10.42
C LYS A 175 17.61 7.62 11.38
N PRO A 176 16.37 7.90 11.81
CA PRO A 176 15.61 6.95 12.61
C PRO A 176 15.38 5.64 11.82
N SER A 177 15.20 4.56 12.54
CA SER A 177 14.76 3.30 11.95
C SER A 177 13.31 3.43 11.46
N PHE A 178 12.91 2.54 10.55
CA PHE A 178 11.52 2.49 10.09
C PHE A 178 10.52 2.28 11.25
N ALA A 179 10.89 1.47 12.24
CA ALA A 179 10.04 1.21 13.42
C ALA A 179 9.78 2.47 14.27
N GLU A 180 10.74 3.40 14.30
CA GLU A 180 10.58 4.66 15.05
C GLU A 180 9.66 5.66 14.36
N ILE A 181 9.65 5.71 13.02
CA ILE A 181 8.80 6.63 12.25
C ILE A 181 7.43 6.04 11.92
N LEU A 182 7.27 4.73 12.02
CA LEU A 182 6.03 4.03 11.66
C LEU A 182 4.79 4.51 12.43
N PRO A 183 4.87 4.86 13.75
CA PRO A 183 3.75 5.45 14.46
C PRO A 183 3.18 6.71 13.80
N ASP A 184 4.08 7.56 13.31
CA ASP A 184 3.70 8.82 12.67
C ASP A 184 3.13 8.58 11.27
N PHE A 185 3.71 7.65 10.50
CA PHE A 185 3.15 7.22 9.23
C PHE A 185 1.77 6.59 9.38
N TYR A 186 1.60 5.72 10.38
CA TYR A 186 0.31 5.12 10.69
C TYR A 186 -0.75 6.18 11.00
N LYS A 187 -0.40 7.17 11.83
CA LYS A 187 -1.28 8.30 12.13
C LYS A 187 -1.65 9.09 10.88
N PHE A 188 -0.68 9.33 9.98
CA PHE A 188 -0.91 10.07 8.73
C PHE A 188 -1.88 9.37 7.78
N THR A 189 -1.83 8.02 7.74
CA THR A 189 -2.59 7.19 6.79
C THR A 189 -3.89 6.60 7.36
N ARG A 190 -4.07 6.63 8.68
CA ARG A 190 -5.22 6.00 9.35
C ARG A 190 -6.55 6.54 8.85
N GLY A 191 -7.47 5.61 8.51
CA GLY A 191 -8.83 5.95 8.08
C GLY A 191 -8.93 6.58 6.69
N THR A 192 -7.85 6.51 5.90
CA THR A 192 -7.82 6.99 4.52
C THR A 192 -7.78 5.83 3.53
N VAL A 193 -8.08 6.09 2.27
CA VAL A 193 -7.77 5.19 1.16
C VAL A 193 -6.31 5.42 0.77
N MET A 194 -5.50 4.36 0.77
CA MET A 194 -4.11 4.44 0.34
C MET A 194 -3.99 4.21 -1.16
N VAL A 195 -3.17 5.02 -1.81
CA VAL A 195 -2.96 5.00 -3.26
C VAL A 195 -1.46 4.87 -3.54
N GLY A 196 -1.09 4.10 -4.55
CA GLY A 196 0.29 4.02 -5.02
C GLY A 196 0.36 3.71 -6.51
N HIS A 197 1.56 3.70 -7.06
CA HIS A 197 1.82 3.27 -8.42
C HIS A 197 2.45 1.87 -8.43
N ASN A 198 1.69 0.82 -8.74
CA ASN A 198 2.00 -0.57 -8.44
C ASN A 198 2.02 -0.82 -6.92
N VAL A 199 0.98 -0.31 -6.26
CA VAL A 199 0.82 -0.18 -4.80
C VAL A 199 1.09 -1.47 -4.01
N ASP A 200 0.92 -2.62 -4.63
CA ASP A 200 1.16 -3.92 -4.00
C ASP A 200 2.59 -4.06 -3.48
N PHE A 201 3.57 -3.51 -4.18
CA PHE A 201 4.97 -3.57 -3.77
C PHE A 201 5.19 -2.75 -2.50
N ASP A 202 4.84 -1.46 -2.54
CA ASP A 202 5.04 -0.53 -1.42
C ASP A 202 4.26 -0.98 -0.19
N TYR A 203 3.04 -1.45 -0.38
CA TYR A 203 2.22 -1.95 0.71
C TYR A 203 2.79 -3.22 1.34
N LYS A 204 3.35 -4.13 0.56
CA LYS A 204 4.05 -5.32 1.08
C LYS A 204 5.32 -4.93 1.84
N MET A 205 6.08 -3.95 1.35
CA MET A 205 7.23 -3.41 2.06
C MET A 205 6.83 -2.80 3.39
N LEU A 206 5.75 -1.99 3.41
CA LEU A 206 5.18 -1.41 4.62
C LEU A 206 4.81 -2.50 5.65
N LEU A 207 4.05 -3.51 5.23
CA LEU A 207 3.60 -4.60 6.11
C LEU A 207 4.76 -5.46 6.62
N SER A 208 5.72 -5.76 5.76
CA SER A 208 6.88 -6.59 6.12
C SER A 208 7.79 -5.87 7.11
N ASN A 209 8.10 -4.60 6.86
CA ASN A 209 8.97 -3.81 7.73
C ASN A 209 8.25 -3.37 9.02
N GLY A 210 6.92 -3.27 9.01
CA GLY A 210 6.10 -2.91 10.18
C GLY A 210 5.58 -4.10 10.99
N ARG A 211 5.91 -5.35 10.63
CA ARG A 211 5.30 -6.58 11.18
C ARG A 211 5.23 -6.65 12.69
N ASP A 212 6.32 -6.31 13.36
CA ASP A 212 6.45 -6.47 14.82
C ASP A 212 6.07 -5.19 15.60
N SER A 213 5.57 -4.17 14.91
CA SER A 213 5.26 -2.87 15.50
C SER A 213 3.96 -2.82 16.30
N GLY A 214 3.03 -3.76 16.04
CA GLY A 214 1.66 -3.75 16.57
C GLY A 214 0.72 -2.77 15.88
N TYR A 215 1.12 -2.15 14.74
CA TYR A 215 0.24 -1.36 13.88
C TYR A 215 -0.37 -2.25 12.81
N VAL A 216 -1.67 -2.08 12.59
CA VAL A 216 -2.42 -2.83 11.58
C VAL A 216 -2.90 -1.86 10.51
N PHE A 217 -2.39 -1.99 9.29
CA PHE A 217 -2.88 -1.26 8.14
C PHE A 217 -4.02 -2.04 7.51
N ASP A 218 -5.22 -1.51 7.57
CA ASP A 218 -6.47 -2.08 7.03
C ASP A 218 -7.11 -1.15 5.98
N ASN A 219 -6.30 -0.29 5.39
CA ASN A 219 -6.72 0.69 4.41
C ASN A 219 -7.20 0.03 3.11
N GLU A 220 -8.23 0.60 2.49
CA GLU A 220 -8.52 0.33 1.08
C GLU A 220 -7.35 0.79 0.22
N LEU A 221 -7.00 -0.02 -0.80
CA LEU A 221 -5.90 0.28 -1.72
C LEU A 221 -6.42 0.62 -3.11
N LEU A 222 -5.85 1.63 -3.73
CA LEU A 222 -6.04 1.97 -5.14
C LEU A 222 -4.70 2.01 -5.87
N ASP A 223 -4.67 1.44 -7.06
CA ASP A 223 -3.47 1.34 -7.88
C ASP A 223 -3.57 2.19 -9.15
N THR A 224 -2.74 3.24 -9.23
CA THR A 224 -2.68 4.11 -10.41
C THR A 224 -2.12 3.39 -11.65
N TYR A 225 -1.28 2.36 -11.48
CA TYR A 225 -0.83 1.50 -12.59
C TYR A 225 -2.02 0.74 -13.19
N ALA A 226 -2.86 0.14 -12.38
CA ALA A 226 -4.07 -0.55 -12.83
C ALA A 226 -5.07 0.42 -13.47
N MET A 227 -5.24 1.62 -12.91
CA MET A 227 -6.07 2.68 -13.48
C MET A 227 -5.54 3.10 -14.86
N ALA A 228 -4.24 3.34 -15.00
CA ALA A 228 -3.64 3.73 -16.26
C ALA A 228 -3.82 2.63 -17.33
N ARG A 229 -3.62 1.37 -16.98
CA ARG A 229 -3.88 0.24 -17.88
C ARG A 229 -5.34 0.16 -18.34
N LYS A 230 -6.27 0.65 -17.56
CA LYS A 230 -7.70 0.66 -17.93
C LYS A 230 -8.11 1.87 -18.75
N TYR A 231 -7.59 3.04 -18.45
CA TYR A 231 -8.11 4.32 -18.96
C TYR A 231 -7.18 5.05 -19.92
N LEU A 232 -5.88 4.69 -19.95
CA LEU A 232 -4.87 5.36 -20.78
C LEU A 232 -4.31 4.45 -21.89
N VAL A 233 -4.97 3.34 -22.20
CA VAL A 233 -4.60 2.49 -23.34
C VAL A 233 -4.59 3.31 -24.63
N GLY A 234 -3.48 3.22 -25.38
CA GLY A 234 -3.28 3.99 -26.62
C GLY A 234 -2.94 5.48 -26.43
N LYS A 235 -2.88 5.97 -25.19
CA LYS A 235 -2.55 7.36 -24.85
C LYS A 235 -1.17 7.53 -24.22
N THR A 236 -0.51 6.44 -23.84
CA THR A 236 0.82 6.41 -23.24
C THR A 236 1.67 5.32 -23.87
N LYS A 237 3.01 5.50 -23.88
CA LYS A 237 3.98 4.54 -24.44
C LYS A 237 4.03 3.23 -23.61
N ASN A 238 3.92 3.35 -22.32
CA ASN A 238 3.87 2.28 -21.33
C ASN A 238 3.18 2.79 -20.05
N PHE A 239 3.02 1.94 -19.04
CA PHE A 239 2.31 2.32 -17.82
C PHE A 239 3.24 2.61 -16.62
N LYS A 240 4.53 2.90 -16.86
CA LYS A 240 5.44 3.41 -15.83
C LYS A 240 5.03 4.83 -15.43
N LEU A 241 5.30 5.24 -14.20
CA LEU A 241 4.92 6.54 -13.66
C LEU A 241 5.34 7.70 -14.56
N GLY A 242 6.58 7.73 -15.05
CA GLY A 242 7.06 8.78 -15.94
C GLY A 242 6.25 8.89 -17.24
N SER A 243 5.89 7.74 -17.85
CA SER A 243 5.11 7.76 -19.10
C SER A 243 3.66 8.19 -18.91
N ILE A 244 3.03 7.81 -17.79
CA ILE A 244 1.66 8.27 -17.49
C ILE A 244 1.64 9.75 -17.08
N SER A 245 2.68 10.23 -16.37
CA SER A 245 2.86 11.63 -16.03
C SER A 245 2.98 12.48 -17.30
N GLU A 246 3.86 12.07 -18.24
CA GLU A 246 4.00 12.73 -19.56
C GLU A 246 2.65 12.78 -20.30
N ALA A 247 1.94 11.65 -20.38
CA ALA A 247 0.66 11.55 -21.07
C ALA A 247 -0.46 12.39 -20.43
N LEU A 248 -0.35 12.66 -19.13
CA LEU A 248 -1.29 13.49 -18.37
C LEU A 248 -0.83 14.95 -18.24
N GLY A 249 0.32 15.34 -18.82
CA GLY A 249 0.88 16.69 -18.69
C GLY A 249 1.27 17.02 -17.25
N ILE A 250 1.88 16.07 -16.55
CA ILE A 250 2.41 16.23 -15.20
C ILE A 250 3.93 16.19 -15.29
N ASP A 251 4.57 17.23 -14.75
CA ASP A 251 6.02 17.26 -14.64
C ASP A 251 6.49 16.31 -13.55
N LEU A 252 7.44 15.43 -13.90
CA LEU A 252 8.11 14.52 -12.99
C LEU A 252 9.60 14.86 -13.00
N THR A 253 9.97 15.91 -12.30
CA THR A 253 11.36 16.25 -12.00
C THR A 253 11.81 15.45 -10.76
N ASN A 254 13.08 15.02 -10.73
CA ASN A 254 13.66 14.25 -9.64
C ASN A 254 12.97 12.89 -9.35
N ALA A 255 12.59 12.15 -10.42
CA ALA A 255 12.12 10.77 -10.29
C ALA A 255 13.09 9.90 -9.45
N HIS A 256 12.55 8.86 -8.83
CA HIS A 256 13.27 7.96 -7.91
C HIS A 256 13.69 8.63 -6.59
N ARG A 257 12.84 9.52 -6.10
CA ARG A 257 12.81 10.02 -4.74
C ARG A 257 11.37 9.96 -4.27
N ALA A 258 11.11 9.24 -3.21
CA ALA A 258 9.77 8.86 -2.78
C ALA A 258 8.79 10.07 -2.69
N LEU A 259 9.25 11.25 -2.27
CA LEU A 259 8.40 12.44 -2.20
C LEU A 259 7.93 12.92 -3.59
N PHE A 260 8.83 12.95 -4.58
CA PHE A 260 8.47 13.41 -5.92
C PHE A 260 7.59 12.39 -6.64
N ASP A 261 7.85 11.09 -6.44
CA ASP A 261 7.08 10.01 -7.03
C ASP A 261 5.68 9.92 -6.40
N SER A 262 5.54 10.10 -5.08
CA SER A 262 4.23 10.19 -4.42
C SER A 262 3.42 11.41 -4.86
N LEU A 263 4.05 12.58 -5.05
CA LEU A 263 3.38 13.79 -5.56
C LEU A 263 2.95 13.63 -7.02
N ALA A 264 3.81 13.08 -7.89
CA ALA A 264 3.45 12.80 -9.28
C ALA A 264 2.32 11.77 -9.37
N THR A 265 2.39 10.71 -8.56
CA THR A 265 1.33 9.70 -8.46
C THR A 265 0.03 10.31 -7.97
N ALA A 266 0.07 11.23 -7.00
CA ALA A 266 -1.11 11.96 -6.51
C ALA A 266 -1.77 12.79 -7.61
N LYS A 267 -0.98 13.54 -8.38
CA LYS A 267 -1.48 14.32 -9.53
C LYS A 267 -2.05 13.42 -10.62
N CYS A 268 -1.39 12.29 -10.92
CA CYS A 268 -1.91 11.28 -11.85
C CYS A 268 -3.25 10.70 -11.36
N PHE A 269 -3.34 10.34 -10.08
CA PHE A 269 -4.56 9.82 -9.48
C PHE A 269 -5.71 10.84 -9.58
N ILE A 270 -5.49 12.11 -9.20
CA ILE A 270 -6.49 13.18 -9.31
C ILE A 270 -6.99 13.32 -10.75
N LYS A 271 -6.08 13.35 -11.73
CA LYS A 271 -6.49 13.47 -13.16
C LYS A 271 -7.22 12.23 -13.67
N MET A 272 -6.84 11.01 -13.23
CA MET A 272 -7.50 9.78 -13.66
C MET A 272 -8.79 9.49 -12.89
N SER A 273 -9.00 10.06 -11.71
CA SER A 273 -10.20 9.81 -10.90
C SER A 273 -11.51 10.23 -11.57
N LYS A 274 -11.44 11.16 -12.55
CA LYS A 274 -12.59 11.53 -13.41
C LYS A 274 -13.22 10.31 -14.11
N PHE A 275 -12.44 9.29 -14.41
CA PHE A 275 -12.95 8.05 -15.02
C PHE A 275 -13.67 7.14 -14.02
N LEU A 276 -13.51 7.37 -12.71
CA LEU A 276 -14.20 6.63 -11.64
C LEU A 276 -15.59 7.21 -11.35
N SER A 277 -15.83 8.46 -11.69
CA SER A 277 -17.12 9.15 -11.48
C SER A 277 -18.16 8.84 -12.54
N SER A 278 -17.79 8.13 -13.61
CA SER A 278 -18.64 7.88 -14.80
C SER A 278 -19.42 6.56 -14.70
N LYS A 279 -19.71 6.06 -13.49
CA LYS A 279 -20.54 4.87 -13.28
C LYS A 279 -21.85 5.22 -12.61
#